data_88d762c255b18901907e53257f5d0892
#
_entry.id   88d762c255b18901907e53257f5d0892
#
_cell.length_a   1.000
_cell.length_b   1.000
_cell.length_c   1.000
_cell.angle_alpha   90.00
_cell.angle_beta   90.00
_cell.angle_gamma   90.00
#
_symmetry.space_group_name_H-M   'P 1'
#
loop_
_entity.id
_entity.type
_entity.pdbx_description
1 polymer ?
#
loop_
_entity_poly.entity_id
_entity_poly.type
_entity_poly.pdbx_seq_one_letter_code
_entity_poly.pdbx_strand_id
1 'polypeptide(L)'
;ALDFTERQATAILEMRLYKLIGLEMDALLKDHDATLKNIASYEDILENHKSMSRVISHDLDMIKKTYATPRKTSIENVGAAVYEEKKAEAMEVVALIDRFGYAKTIDKATFERNKEAALSESKYVISCMNTDKACIFTDTGRLHLIKITDMPFGRFRDKSIPLDNLGNYDSSGENIIHICSLASIQDSMML
;
A
#
# COMPACT_ATOMS: atom_id res chain seq x y z
N ALA A 1 17.42 48.56 46.47
CA ALA A 1 17.89 48.39 45.10
C ALA A 1 16.77 47.67 44.32
N LEU A 2 16.41 48.21 43.19
CA LEU A 2 15.41 47.55 42.30
C LEU A 2 16.18 46.50 41.47
N ASP A 3 15.78 45.23 41.56
CA ASP A 3 16.43 44.11 40.84
C ASP A 3 15.92 44.06 39.38
N PHE A 4 16.32 45.02 38.56
CA PHE A 4 16.06 45.00 37.13
C PHE A 4 17.20 44.34 36.38
N THR A 5 16.86 43.55 35.37
CA THR A 5 17.83 43.09 34.39
C THR A 5 18.32 44.26 33.54
N GLU A 6 19.51 44.15 32.96
CA GLU A 6 20.09 45.18 32.10
C GLU A 6 19.14 45.59 30.94
N ARG A 7 18.46 44.62 30.33
CA ARG A 7 17.45 44.87 29.26
C ARG A 7 16.23 45.63 29.77
N GLN A 8 15.76 45.36 30.99
CA GLN A 8 14.64 46.08 31.61
C GLN A 8 15.05 47.50 31.98
N ALA A 9 16.25 47.71 32.51
CA ALA A 9 16.78 49.03 32.83
C ALA A 9 16.94 49.91 31.58
N THR A 10 17.48 49.35 30.49
CA THR A 10 17.60 50.04 29.21
C THR A 10 16.24 50.44 28.67
N ALA A 11 15.26 49.54 28.68
CA ALA A 11 13.89 49.84 28.21
C ALA A 11 13.22 50.97 29.00
N ILE A 12 13.45 51.03 30.32
CA ILE A 12 12.94 52.11 31.16
C ILE A 12 13.63 53.45 30.85
N LEU A 13 14.95 53.44 30.66
CA LEU A 13 15.73 54.63 30.33
C LEU A 13 15.42 55.20 28.93
N GLU A 14 15.10 54.34 27.98
CA GLU A 14 14.72 54.71 26.61
C GLU A 14 13.25 55.18 26.51
N MET A 15 12.45 55.03 27.56
CA MET A 15 11.06 55.44 27.58
C MET A 15 10.93 56.95 27.49
N ARG A 16 10.24 57.46 26.47
CA ARG A 16 10.04 58.90 26.28
C ARG A 16 9.16 59.47 27.40
N LEU A 17 9.48 60.63 27.90
CA LEU A 17 8.80 61.29 29.03
C LEU A 17 7.28 61.44 28.84
N TYR A 18 6.78 61.61 27.59
CA TYR A 18 5.35 61.70 27.33
C TYR A 18 4.61 60.39 27.58
N LYS A 19 5.28 59.22 27.55
CA LYS A 19 4.70 57.92 27.87
C LYS A 19 4.40 57.72 29.35
N LEU A 20 4.87 58.61 30.21
CA LEU A 20 4.63 58.61 31.66
C LEU A 20 3.35 59.37 32.05
N ILE A 21 2.59 59.91 31.06
CA ILE A 21 1.30 60.59 31.30
C ILE A 21 0.22 59.52 31.58
N GLY A 22 -0.67 59.76 32.55
CA GLY A 22 -1.62 58.78 33.10
C GLY A 22 -2.44 57.97 32.11
N LEU A 23 -2.78 58.51 30.92
CA LEU A 23 -3.50 57.79 29.85
C LEU A 23 -2.70 56.64 29.25
N GLU A 24 -1.37 56.77 29.15
CA GLU A 24 -0.51 55.68 28.64
C GLU A 24 -0.18 54.65 29.73
N MET A 25 -0.17 55.06 31.00
CA MET A 25 -0.05 54.12 32.11
C MET A 25 -1.25 53.16 32.17
N ASP A 26 -2.47 53.67 31.93
CA ASP A 26 -3.66 52.83 31.87
C ASP A 26 -3.64 51.87 30.68
N ALA A 27 -3.11 52.33 29.55
CA ALA A 27 -2.91 51.46 28.38
C ALA A 27 -1.86 50.36 28.69
N LEU A 28 -0.74 50.74 29.31
CA LEU A 28 0.32 49.80 29.68
C LEU A 28 -0.18 48.75 30.68
N LEU A 29 -0.97 49.16 31.69
CA LEU A 29 -1.57 48.24 32.64
C LEU A 29 -2.55 47.26 31.96
N LYS A 30 -3.36 47.74 31.00
CA LYS A 30 -4.24 46.88 30.22
C LYS A 30 -3.46 45.88 29.39
N ASP A 31 -2.40 46.30 28.72
CA ASP A 31 -1.54 45.41 27.93
C ASP A 31 -0.83 44.38 28.80
N HIS A 32 -0.36 44.79 29.99
CA HIS A 32 0.20 43.87 30.98
C HIS A 32 -0.81 42.83 31.42
N ASP A 33 -2.04 43.22 31.79
CA ASP A 33 -3.09 42.29 32.23
C ASP A 33 -3.53 41.39 31.10
N ALA A 34 -3.61 41.89 29.86
CA ALA A 34 -3.91 41.09 28.67
C ALA A 34 -2.82 40.03 28.42
N THR A 35 -1.55 40.46 28.59
CA THR A 35 -0.40 39.56 28.43
C THR A 35 -0.40 38.46 29.48
N LEU A 36 -0.67 38.78 30.75
CA LEU A 36 -0.79 37.76 31.80
C LEU A 36 -1.92 36.75 31.53
N LYS A 37 -3.07 37.23 31.06
CA LYS A 37 -4.18 36.35 30.66
C LYS A 37 -3.80 35.42 29.48
N ASN A 38 -3.07 35.95 28.52
CA ASN A 38 -2.59 35.14 27.38
C ASN A 38 -1.59 34.07 27.85
N ILE A 39 -0.67 34.43 28.74
CA ILE A 39 0.29 33.48 29.33
C ILE A 39 -0.47 32.34 30.02
N ALA A 40 -1.40 32.68 30.93
CA ALA A 40 -2.17 31.69 31.66
C ALA A 40 -2.98 30.79 30.70
N SER A 41 -3.53 31.36 29.61
CA SER A 41 -4.24 30.59 28.58
C SER A 41 -3.31 29.65 27.80
N TYR A 42 -2.09 30.09 27.48
CA TYR A 42 -1.12 29.25 26.78
C TYR A 42 -0.57 28.14 27.68
N GLU A 43 -0.35 28.43 28.95
CA GLU A 43 0.04 27.42 29.95
C GLU A 43 -1.06 26.35 30.09
N ASP A 44 -2.35 26.76 30.20
CA ASP A 44 -3.46 25.80 30.23
C ASP A 44 -3.53 24.94 28.96
N ILE A 45 -3.28 25.52 27.77
CA ILE A 45 -3.25 24.75 26.51
C ILE A 45 -2.11 23.74 26.52
N LEU A 46 -0.95 24.07 27.04
CA LEU A 46 0.23 23.22 27.09
C LEU A 46 0.11 22.10 28.12
N GLU A 47 -0.44 22.40 29.29
CA GLU A 47 -0.55 21.45 30.41
C GLU A 47 -1.80 20.60 30.34
N ASN A 48 -2.88 21.12 29.76
CA ASN A 48 -4.18 20.46 29.71
C ASN A 48 -4.52 19.93 28.31
N HIS A 49 -4.42 18.60 28.15
CA HIS A 49 -4.73 17.93 26.89
C HIS A 49 -6.14 18.24 26.34
N LYS A 50 -7.14 18.50 27.21
CA LYS A 50 -8.50 18.86 26.76
C LYS A 50 -8.53 20.26 26.15
N SER A 51 -7.80 21.20 26.73
CA SER A 51 -7.68 22.57 26.19
C SER A 51 -6.95 22.57 24.86
N MET A 52 -5.85 21.85 24.74
CA MET A 52 -5.14 21.63 23.50
C MET A 52 -6.04 21.04 22.42
N SER A 53 -6.78 19.96 22.75
CA SER A 53 -7.70 19.31 21.79
C SER A 53 -8.79 20.25 21.29
N ARG A 54 -9.31 21.16 22.15
CA ARG A 54 -10.30 22.16 21.72
C ARG A 54 -9.70 23.16 20.72
N VAL A 55 -8.49 23.63 20.93
CA VAL A 55 -7.82 24.56 20.01
C VAL A 55 -7.63 23.89 18.66
N ILE A 56 -7.07 22.67 18.64
CA ILE A 56 -6.87 21.91 17.41
C ILE A 56 -8.19 21.66 16.68
N SER A 57 -9.24 21.26 17.41
CA SER A 57 -10.57 21.03 16.80
C SER A 57 -11.15 22.29 16.21
N HIS A 58 -10.99 23.43 16.90
CA HIS A 58 -11.44 24.73 16.39
C HIS A 58 -10.72 25.12 15.09
N ASP A 59 -9.40 24.95 15.03
CA ASP A 59 -8.62 25.26 13.84
C ASP A 59 -8.99 24.34 12.67
N LEU A 60 -9.21 23.05 12.95
CA LEU A 60 -9.69 22.12 11.93
C LEU A 60 -11.08 22.49 11.41
N ASP A 61 -11.98 22.95 12.28
CA ASP A 61 -13.31 23.42 11.88
C ASP A 61 -13.24 24.69 11.02
N MET A 62 -12.31 25.60 11.31
CA MET A 62 -12.06 26.78 10.48
C MET A 62 -11.53 26.38 9.09
N ILE A 63 -10.57 25.47 9.03
CA ILE A 63 -10.05 24.94 7.76
C ILE A 63 -11.17 24.23 6.98
N LYS A 64 -11.98 23.42 7.66
CA LYS A 64 -13.14 22.77 7.06
C LYS A 64 -14.13 23.76 6.45
N LYS A 65 -14.48 24.83 7.16
CA LYS A 65 -15.39 25.87 6.65
C LYS A 65 -14.84 26.56 5.41
N THR A 66 -13.53 26.75 5.32
CA THR A 66 -12.89 27.47 4.21
C THR A 66 -12.66 26.59 2.99
N TYR A 67 -12.28 25.33 3.20
CA TYR A 67 -11.77 24.43 2.15
C TYR A 67 -12.63 23.20 1.88
N ALA A 68 -13.70 22.98 2.66
CA ALA A 68 -14.53 21.80 2.44
C ALA A 68 -15.18 21.83 1.06
N THR A 69 -15.01 20.77 0.32
CA THR A 69 -15.72 20.53 -0.93
C THR A 69 -16.81 19.47 -0.71
N PRO A 70 -17.95 19.57 -1.41
CA PRO A 70 -18.98 18.56 -1.32
C PRO A 70 -18.43 17.19 -1.74
N ARG A 71 -18.93 16.13 -1.13
CA ARG A 71 -18.55 14.78 -1.49
C ARG A 71 -18.85 14.50 -2.96
N LYS A 72 -17.82 14.06 -3.70
CA LYS A 72 -17.94 13.74 -5.13
C LYS A 72 -18.52 12.34 -5.39
N THR A 73 -18.51 11.45 -4.38
CA THR A 73 -19.06 10.11 -4.49
C THR A 73 -20.47 10.06 -3.92
N SER A 74 -21.41 9.47 -4.66
CA SER A 74 -22.74 9.16 -4.17
C SER A 74 -22.72 7.83 -3.40
N ILE A 75 -23.55 7.74 -2.35
CA ILE A 75 -23.82 6.46 -1.69
C ILE A 75 -25.20 6.03 -2.19
N GLU A 76 -25.22 5.00 -3.00
CA GLU A 76 -26.46 4.40 -3.49
C GLU A 76 -26.72 3.11 -2.71
N ASN A 77 -27.94 2.94 -2.22
CA ASN A 77 -28.39 1.67 -1.68
C ASN A 77 -28.73 0.71 -2.83
N VAL A 78 -27.73 0.37 -3.63
CA VAL A 78 -27.85 -0.73 -4.58
C VAL A 78 -27.79 -2.01 -3.75
N GLY A 79 -28.76 -2.92 -3.95
CA GLY A 79 -28.73 -4.23 -3.33
C GLY A 79 -27.35 -4.86 -3.49
N ALA A 80 -26.90 -5.60 -2.47
CA ALA A 80 -25.54 -6.14 -2.44
C ALA A 80 -25.15 -6.70 -3.82
N ALA A 81 -24.14 -6.09 -4.43
CA ALA A 81 -23.60 -6.60 -5.68
C ALA A 81 -23.09 -8.01 -5.39
N VAL A 82 -23.84 -9.02 -5.84
CA VAL A 82 -23.35 -10.38 -5.84
C VAL A 82 -22.23 -10.40 -6.88
N TYR A 83 -20.99 -10.43 -6.41
CA TYR A 83 -19.84 -10.66 -7.26
C TYR A 83 -19.93 -12.11 -7.77
N GLU A 84 -20.50 -12.29 -8.94
CA GLU A 84 -20.38 -13.55 -9.66
C GLU A 84 -18.97 -13.60 -10.24
N GLU A 85 -18.11 -14.36 -9.59
CA GLU A 85 -16.81 -14.70 -10.13
C GLU A 85 -17.03 -15.36 -11.51
N LYS A 86 -16.68 -14.67 -12.59
CA LYS A 86 -16.71 -15.26 -13.93
C LYS A 86 -15.78 -16.46 -13.92
N LYS A 87 -16.32 -17.66 -13.74
CA LYS A 87 -15.55 -18.90 -13.88
C LYS A 87 -15.00 -18.89 -15.30
N ALA A 88 -13.69 -18.95 -15.43
CA ALA A 88 -13.06 -19.13 -16.73
C ALA A 88 -13.61 -20.42 -17.36
N GLU A 89 -14.01 -20.33 -18.61
CA GLU A 89 -14.43 -21.55 -19.35
C GLU A 89 -13.28 -22.56 -19.32
N ALA A 90 -13.60 -23.77 -18.90
CA ALA A 90 -12.61 -24.83 -18.80
C ALA A 90 -12.13 -25.24 -20.19
N MET A 91 -10.82 -25.09 -20.44
CA MET A 91 -10.19 -25.47 -21.72
C MET A 91 -8.89 -26.24 -21.46
N GLU A 92 -8.60 -27.18 -22.36
CA GLU A 92 -7.32 -27.89 -22.35
C GLU A 92 -6.20 -26.94 -22.83
N VAL A 93 -5.15 -26.84 -22.04
CA VAL A 93 -3.96 -26.04 -22.34
C VAL A 93 -2.69 -26.84 -22.11
N VAL A 94 -1.60 -26.40 -22.71
CA VAL A 94 -0.28 -26.92 -22.43
C VAL A 94 0.57 -25.85 -21.81
N ALA A 95 0.99 -26.07 -20.56
CA ALA A 95 1.94 -25.20 -19.88
C ALA A 95 3.36 -25.56 -20.28
N LEU A 96 4.09 -24.57 -20.73
CA LEU A 96 5.49 -24.67 -21.16
C LEU A 96 6.34 -23.88 -20.19
N ILE A 97 7.32 -24.56 -19.58
CA ILE A 97 8.26 -23.91 -18.67
C ILE A 97 9.67 -24.21 -19.17
N ASP A 98 10.44 -23.16 -19.44
CA ASP A 98 11.81 -23.30 -19.91
C ASP A 98 12.80 -23.63 -18.78
N ARG A 99 14.06 -23.82 -19.15
CA ARG A 99 15.15 -24.12 -18.20
C ARG A 99 15.52 -22.95 -17.28
N PHE A 100 15.07 -21.74 -17.59
CA PHE A 100 15.31 -20.53 -16.81
C PHE A 100 14.13 -20.17 -15.88
N GLY A 101 13.07 -21.00 -15.87
CA GLY A 101 11.89 -20.78 -15.04
C GLY A 101 10.87 -19.80 -15.62
N TYR A 102 10.89 -19.54 -16.93
CA TYR A 102 9.84 -18.76 -17.60
C TYR A 102 8.70 -19.67 -18.04
N ALA A 103 7.49 -19.29 -17.65
CA ALA A 103 6.28 -20.04 -17.92
C ALA A 103 5.33 -19.31 -18.87
N LYS A 104 4.63 -20.08 -19.67
CA LYS A 104 3.51 -19.66 -20.53
C LYS A 104 2.59 -20.83 -20.79
N THR A 105 1.38 -20.53 -21.22
CA THR A 105 0.39 -21.53 -21.66
C THR A 105 -0.01 -21.29 -23.10
N ILE A 106 -0.21 -22.38 -23.84
CA ILE A 106 -0.68 -22.36 -25.22
C ILE A 106 -1.84 -23.34 -25.38
N ASP A 107 -2.63 -23.16 -26.40
CA ASP A 107 -3.66 -24.15 -26.74
C ASP A 107 -3.03 -25.45 -27.26
N LYS A 108 -3.76 -26.56 -27.14
CA LYS A 108 -3.31 -27.89 -27.56
C LYS A 108 -3.02 -27.95 -29.06
N ALA A 109 -3.82 -27.27 -29.89
CA ALA A 109 -3.63 -27.26 -31.35
C ALA A 109 -2.35 -26.51 -31.74
N THR A 110 -2.01 -25.42 -31.03
CA THR A 110 -0.74 -24.69 -31.22
C THR A 110 0.44 -25.53 -30.76
N PHE A 111 0.30 -26.30 -29.67
CA PHE A 111 1.34 -27.20 -29.19
C PHE A 111 1.62 -28.30 -30.25
N GLU A 112 0.61 -28.97 -30.76
CA GLU A 112 0.80 -30.04 -31.76
C GLU A 112 1.49 -29.53 -33.03
N ARG A 113 1.21 -28.30 -33.47
CA ARG A 113 1.87 -27.69 -34.63
C ARG A 113 3.34 -27.33 -34.38
N ASN A 114 3.73 -27.09 -33.12
CA ASN A 114 5.08 -26.66 -32.76
C ASN A 114 5.77 -27.64 -31.81
N LYS A 115 5.36 -28.89 -31.79
CA LYS A 115 5.73 -29.92 -30.82
C LYS A 115 7.26 -30.07 -30.66
N GLU A 116 7.98 -30.19 -31.76
CA GLU A 116 9.43 -30.37 -31.75
C GLU A 116 10.13 -29.15 -31.11
N ALA A 117 9.75 -27.92 -31.51
CA ALA A 117 10.28 -26.71 -30.96
C ALA A 117 9.93 -26.54 -29.46
N ALA A 118 8.68 -26.83 -29.07
CA ALA A 118 8.22 -26.76 -27.70
C ALA A 118 8.99 -27.70 -26.78
N LEU A 119 9.25 -28.95 -27.23
CA LEU A 119 10.03 -29.93 -26.47
C LEU A 119 11.52 -29.59 -26.41
N SER A 120 12.08 -28.89 -27.39
CA SER A 120 13.49 -28.49 -27.39
C SER A 120 13.75 -27.23 -26.51
N GLU A 121 12.80 -26.30 -26.49
CA GLU A 121 12.91 -25.03 -25.75
C GLU A 121 12.48 -25.13 -24.28
N SER A 122 11.49 -26.02 -23.99
CA SER A 122 10.92 -26.16 -22.65
C SER A 122 11.52 -27.34 -21.90
N LYS A 123 11.85 -27.13 -20.63
CA LYS A 123 12.29 -28.19 -19.71
C LYS A 123 11.11 -29.01 -19.20
N TYR A 124 9.98 -28.36 -18.96
CA TYR A 124 8.76 -29.02 -18.52
C TYR A 124 7.62 -28.66 -19.47
N VAL A 125 6.86 -29.68 -19.87
CA VAL A 125 5.68 -29.60 -20.75
C VAL A 125 4.56 -30.32 -20.03
N ILE A 126 3.50 -29.59 -19.65
CA ILE A 126 2.41 -30.12 -18.84
C ILE A 126 1.10 -29.90 -19.56
N SER A 127 0.44 -30.98 -19.94
CA SER A 127 -0.93 -30.92 -20.47
C SER A 127 -1.90 -30.92 -19.29
N CYS A 128 -2.73 -29.90 -19.19
CA CYS A 128 -3.65 -29.70 -18.05
C CYS A 128 -4.84 -28.85 -18.47
N MET A 129 -5.81 -28.73 -17.56
CA MET A 129 -6.89 -27.76 -17.72
C MET A 129 -6.41 -26.37 -17.27
N ASN A 130 -6.91 -25.32 -17.91
CA ASN A 130 -6.62 -23.95 -17.49
C ASN A 130 -7.04 -23.66 -16.04
N THR A 131 -8.00 -24.40 -15.50
CA THR A 131 -8.50 -24.29 -14.11
C THR A 131 -7.64 -25.04 -13.08
N ASP A 132 -6.64 -25.79 -13.54
CA ASP A 132 -5.74 -26.58 -12.70
C ASP A 132 -4.62 -25.71 -12.09
N LYS A 133 -3.78 -26.34 -11.25
CA LYS A 133 -2.60 -25.72 -10.63
C LYS A 133 -1.35 -26.51 -11.01
N ALA A 134 -0.29 -25.78 -11.30
CA ALA A 134 1.05 -26.35 -11.40
C ALA A 134 1.65 -26.49 -10.00
N CYS A 135 2.16 -27.66 -9.69
CA CYS A 135 2.88 -28.03 -8.49
C CYS A 135 4.38 -27.99 -8.77
N ILE A 136 5.11 -27.12 -8.08
CA ILE A 136 6.55 -26.97 -8.20
C ILE A 136 7.20 -27.52 -6.92
N PHE A 137 7.99 -28.56 -7.09
CA PHE A 137 8.79 -29.18 -6.01
C PHE A 137 10.20 -28.63 -6.08
N THR A 138 10.69 -28.15 -4.93
CA THR A 138 12.01 -27.54 -4.80
C THR A 138 12.98 -28.41 -3.99
N ASP A 139 14.27 -28.16 -4.14
CA ASP A 139 15.35 -28.83 -3.41
C ASP A 139 15.34 -28.52 -1.90
N THR A 140 14.68 -27.44 -1.50
CA THR A 140 14.43 -27.10 -0.09
C THR A 140 13.30 -27.91 0.56
N GLY A 141 12.64 -28.79 -0.20
CA GLY A 141 11.50 -29.59 0.28
C GLY A 141 10.18 -28.82 0.33
N ARG A 142 10.08 -27.68 -0.33
CA ARG A 142 8.86 -26.88 -0.44
C ARG A 142 8.07 -27.26 -1.67
N LEU A 143 6.75 -27.11 -1.57
CA LEU A 143 5.79 -27.22 -2.65
C LEU A 143 5.14 -25.85 -2.90
N HIS A 144 5.31 -25.33 -4.09
CA HIS A 144 4.63 -24.10 -4.53
C HIS A 144 3.51 -24.45 -5.52
N LEU A 145 2.35 -23.81 -5.33
CA LEU A 145 1.18 -24.00 -6.19
C LEU A 145 0.93 -22.71 -6.99
N ILE A 146 0.98 -22.83 -8.31
CA ILE A 146 0.70 -21.73 -9.24
C ILE A 146 -0.55 -22.08 -10.04
N LYS A 147 -1.51 -21.15 -10.10
CA LYS A 147 -2.70 -21.33 -10.95
C LYS A 147 -2.29 -21.25 -12.42
N ILE A 148 -2.77 -22.18 -13.23
CA ILE A 148 -2.53 -22.16 -14.67
C ILE A 148 -3.15 -20.90 -15.33
N THR A 149 -4.26 -20.38 -14.79
CA THR A 149 -4.89 -19.14 -15.25
C THR A 149 -4.01 -17.90 -15.08
N ASP A 150 -3.06 -17.92 -14.15
CA ASP A 150 -2.17 -16.79 -13.89
C ASP A 150 -0.97 -16.76 -14.87
N MET A 151 -0.72 -17.86 -15.57
CA MET A 151 0.27 -17.94 -16.63
C MET A 151 -0.24 -17.25 -17.89
N PRO A 152 0.60 -16.51 -18.64
CA PRO A 152 0.19 -15.86 -19.87
C PRO A 152 -0.25 -16.91 -20.91
N PHE A 153 -1.47 -16.75 -21.40
CA PHE A 153 -2.00 -17.56 -22.49
C PHE A 153 -1.84 -16.83 -23.83
N GLY A 154 -1.26 -17.49 -24.80
CA GLY A 154 -1.03 -16.85 -26.09
C GLY A 154 -0.46 -17.78 -27.18
N ARG A 155 0.25 -17.17 -28.12
CA ARG A 155 0.89 -17.88 -29.24
C ARG A 155 2.23 -18.46 -28.79
N PHE A 156 2.73 -19.46 -29.52
CA PHE A 156 4.00 -20.11 -29.19
C PHE A 156 5.19 -19.16 -29.07
N ARG A 157 5.23 -18.06 -29.85
CA ARG A 157 6.31 -17.05 -29.83
C ARG A 157 6.07 -15.88 -28.88
N ASP A 158 4.96 -15.86 -28.14
CA ASP A 158 4.69 -14.80 -27.19
C ASP A 158 5.59 -14.90 -25.96
N LYS A 159 5.76 -13.76 -25.27
CA LYS A 159 6.63 -13.66 -24.11
C LYS A 159 6.11 -14.52 -22.96
N SER A 160 7.02 -15.23 -22.32
CA SER A 160 6.79 -15.96 -21.07
C SER A 160 7.00 -15.04 -19.86
N ILE A 161 6.49 -15.43 -18.70
CA ILE A 161 6.67 -14.71 -17.42
C ILE A 161 7.46 -15.61 -16.45
N PRO A 162 8.39 -15.07 -15.66
CA PRO A 162 9.11 -15.83 -14.63
C PRO A 162 8.13 -16.42 -13.60
N LEU A 163 8.37 -17.64 -13.14
CA LEU A 163 7.59 -18.30 -12.11
C LEU A 163 7.59 -17.53 -10.78
N ASP A 164 8.66 -16.79 -10.49
CA ASP A 164 8.79 -15.90 -9.32
C ASP A 164 7.67 -14.85 -9.25
N ASN A 165 7.18 -14.40 -10.40
CA ASN A 165 6.13 -13.39 -10.50
C ASN A 165 4.72 -13.99 -10.40
N LEU A 166 4.60 -15.32 -10.44
CA LEU A 166 3.32 -16.02 -10.46
C LEU A 166 2.94 -16.66 -9.12
N GLY A 167 3.88 -16.66 -8.17
CA GLY A 167 3.67 -17.30 -6.87
C GLY A 167 4.73 -16.92 -5.84
N ASN A 168 4.83 -17.72 -4.79
CA ASN A 168 5.79 -17.52 -3.70
C ASN A 168 7.12 -18.27 -3.94
N TYR A 169 7.37 -18.73 -5.17
CA TYR A 169 8.63 -19.35 -5.56
C TYR A 169 9.70 -18.27 -5.70
N ASP A 170 10.91 -18.55 -5.21
CA ASP A 170 12.06 -17.64 -5.29
C ASP A 170 13.25 -18.38 -5.94
N SER A 171 13.52 -18.05 -7.20
CA SER A 171 14.59 -18.67 -7.98
C SER A 171 15.99 -18.36 -7.45
N SER A 172 16.16 -17.36 -6.58
CA SER A 172 17.44 -17.03 -5.97
C SER A 172 17.80 -17.95 -4.81
N GLY A 173 16.80 -18.51 -4.14
CA GLY A 173 16.96 -19.34 -2.94
C GLY A 173 16.62 -20.84 -3.12
N GLU A 174 15.96 -21.21 -4.22
CA GLU A 174 15.41 -22.55 -4.43
C GLU A 174 15.60 -23.03 -5.87
N ASN A 175 15.91 -24.32 -6.04
CA ASN A 175 15.99 -24.93 -7.37
C ASN A 175 14.80 -25.87 -7.62
N ILE A 176 14.27 -25.84 -8.82
CA ILE A 176 13.16 -26.70 -9.24
C ILE A 176 13.66 -28.12 -9.49
N ILE A 177 13.16 -29.09 -8.71
CA ILE A 177 13.40 -30.52 -8.91
C ILE A 177 12.40 -31.09 -9.93
N HIS A 178 11.10 -30.80 -9.72
CA HIS A 178 10.04 -31.34 -10.56
C HIS A 178 8.85 -30.38 -10.64
N ILE A 179 8.17 -30.41 -11.79
CA ILE A 179 6.90 -29.69 -11.99
C ILE A 179 5.88 -30.63 -12.61
N CYS A 180 4.67 -30.67 -12.05
CA CYS A 180 3.56 -31.44 -12.59
C CYS A 180 2.23 -30.70 -12.34
N SER A 181 1.12 -31.18 -12.95
CA SER A 181 -0.20 -30.66 -12.62
C SER A 181 -0.71 -31.27 -11.33
N LEU A 182 -1.53 -30.52 -10.57
CA LEU A 182 -2.14 -31.03 -9.35
C LEU A 182 -3.07 -32.21 -9.63
N ALA A 183 -3.80 -32.19 -10.74
CA ALA A 183 -4.65 -33.30 -11.17
C ALA A 183 -3.84 -34.58 -11.37
N SER A 184 -2.64 -34.51 -11.97
CA SER A 184 -1.81 -35.69 -12.19
C SER A 184 -1.31 -36.34 -10.89
N ILE A 185 -1.18 -35.57 -9.80
CA ILE A 185 -0.80 -36.10 -8.48
C ILE A 185 -1.98 -36.83 -7.83
N GLN A 186 -3.19 -36.28 -7.97
CA GLN A 186 -4.40 -36.91 -7.40
C GLN A 186 -4.73 -38.24 -8.05
N ASP A 187 -4.39 -38.41 -9.33
CA ASP A 187 -4.60 -39.64 -10.08
C ASP A 187 -3.47 -40.67 -9.88
N SER A 188 -2.35 -40.25 -9.29
CA SER A 188 -1.20 -41.10 -8.99
C SER A 188 -1.39 -41.75 -7.64
N MET A 189 -1.52 -43.07 -7.56
CA MET A 189 -1.33 -43.79 -6.32
C MET A 189 0.15 -43.65 -5.90
N MET A 190 0.42 -42.92 -4.81
CA MET A 190 1.72 -43.04 -4.12
C MET A 190 1.80 -44.45 -3.52
N LEU A 191 2.61 -45.30 -4.11
CA LEU A 191 3.09 -46.54 -3.51
C LEU A 191 4.22 -46.24 -2.53
#